data_a0195ba5da6f6963e838ed40c011f5d7
#
_entry.id   a0195ba5da6f6963e838ed40c011f5d7
#
_cell.length_a   1.000
_cell.length_b   1.000
_cell.length_c   1.000
_cell.angle_alpha   90.00
_cell.angle_beta   90.00
_cell.angle_gamma   90.00
#
_symmetry.space_group_name_H-M   'P 1'
#
loop_
_entity.id
_entity.type
_entity.pdbx_description
1 polymer ?
#
loop_
_entity_poly.entity_id
_entity_poly.type
_entity_poly.pdbx_seq_one_letter_code
_entity_poly.pdbx_strand_id
1 'polypeptide(L)'
;GYAKNVLKMKNPYDYFQAGVLVLNTKAMRERYTIKQWLTYASNPAFIYNDQDVLNAHCEGEVLYLPWEWNVVHDCGGRVGNLFVQAPNDIYDAYMKSRNNPQIIHYAGFQKPWTDPDCDFASIYWRYARETPFYERLLKRVVKATAPSKPVVESVKPPRAIGEDNAIRRIIDPIMPIGSRRRAVAKAIGRAVRGRE
;
A
#
# COMPACT_ATOMS: atom_id res chain seq x y z
N GLY A 1 -14.34 14.15 -9.41
CA GLY A 1 -13.18 13.51 -8.79
C GLY A 1 -13.12 13.81 -7.29
N TYR A 2 -12.27 13.12 -6.57
CA TYR A 2 -12.14 13.16 -5.11
C TYR A 2 -11.90 14.58 -4.56
N ALA A 3 -10.90 15.29 -5.08
CA ALA A 3 -10.56 16.62 -4.61
C ALA A 3 -11.72 17.62 -4.71
N LYS A 4 -12.50 17.55 -5.80
CA LYS A 4 -13.68 18.41 -5.97
C LYS A 4 -14.87 17.98 -5.09
N ASN A 5 -15.15 16.67 -5.04
CA ASN A 5 -16.40 16.18 -4.43
C ASN A 5 -16.28 16.00 -2.91
N VAL A 6 -15.14 15.55 -2.42
CA VAL A 6 -14.89 15.28 -1.00
C VAL A 6 -14.22 16.45 -0.32
N LEU A 7 -13.08 16.93 -0.84
CA LEU A 7 -12.33 18.02 -0.24
C LEU A 7 -12.94 19.41 -0.52
N LYS A 8 -13.90 19.49 -1.47
CA LYS A 8 -14.58 20.73 -1.87
C LYS A 8 -13.64 21.78 -2.46
N MET A 9 -12.51 21.38 -3.02
CA MET A 9 -11.58 22.27 -3.68
C MET A 9 -12.22 22.96 -4.88
N LYS A 10 -11.98 24.25 -5.04
CA LYS A 10 -12.43 25.04 -6.21
C LYS A 10 -11.70 24.57 -7.46
N ASN A 11 -10.38 24.44 -7.37
CA ASN A 11 -9.55 23.89 -8.43
C ASN A 11 -8.91 22.55 -7.98
N PRO A 12 -9.42 21.41 -8.43
CA PRO A 12 -8.86 20.10 -8.06
C PRO A 12 -7.43 19.85 -8.57
N TYR A 13 -6.94 20.68 -9.52
CA TYR A 13 -5.55 20.59 -10.01
C TYR A 13 -4.54 21.27 -9.08
N ASP A 14 -5.01 22.06 -8.11
CA ASP A 14 -4.16 22.65 -7.07
C ASP A 14 -3.91 21.69 -5.89
N TYR A 15 -4.35 20.43 -6.00
CA TYR A 15 -4.09 19.42 -5.00
C TYR A 15 -2.59 19.09 -4.94
N PHE A 16 -1.96 19.39 -3.81
CA PHE A 16 -0.53 19.18 -3.61
C PHE A 16 -0.22 17.97 -2.72
N GLN A 17 0.97 17.44 -2.90
CA GLN A 17 1.52 16.34 -2.12
C GLN A 17 2.21 16.89 -0.85
N ALA A 18 1.86 16.36 0.33
CA ALA A 18 2.28 16.89 1.62
C ALA A 18 3.56 16.25 2.19
N GLY A 19 4.37 15.55 1.38
CA GLY A 19 5.58 14.86 1.88
C GLY A 19 6.75 15.79 2.20
N VAL A 20 6.79 16.99 1.59
CA VAL A 20 7.77 18.05 1.89
C VAL A 20 7.02 19.36 2.04
N LEU A 21 7.04 19.93 3.24
CA LEU A 21 6.29 21.13 3.59
C LEU A 21 7.17 22.15 4.32
N VAL A 22 7.00 23.42 3.98
CA VAL A 22 7.43 24.54 4.81
C VAL A 22 6.17 25.24 5.31
N LEU A 23 5.94 25.20 6.62
CA LEU A 23 4.70 25.68 7.24
C LEU A 23 4.89 27.05 7.86
N ASN A 24 4.07 28.03 7.45
CA ASN A 24 3.92 29.29 8.19
C ASN A 24 3.02 29.05 9.42
N THR A 25 3.62 28.52 10.48
CA THR A 25 2.88 28.12 11.69
C THR A 25 2.20 29.29 12.40
N LYS A 26 2.71 30.51 12.22
CA LYS A 26 2.06 31.73 12.74
C LYS A 26 0.74 31.96 12.02
N ALA A 27 0.74 32.03 10.69
CA ALA A 27 -0.47 32.23 9.90
C ALA A 27 -1.50 31.09 10.14
N MET A 28 -1.03 29.86 10.25
CA MET A 28 -1.91 28.71 10.55
C MET A 28 -2.62 28.85 11.90
N ARG A 29 -1.93 29.35 12.94
CA ARG A 29 -2.55 29.59 14.27
C ARG A 29 -3.49 30.79 14.29
N GLU A 30 -3.22 31.78 13.47
CA GLU A 30 -4.10 32.96 13.32
C GLU A 30 -5.38 32.61 12.54
N ARG A 31 -5.29 31.65 11.60
CA ARG A 31 -6.43 31.25 10.77
C ARG A 31 -7.40 30.29 11.49
N TYR A 32 -6.87 29.27 12.16
CA TYR A 32 -7.64 28.25 12.84
C TYR A 32 -7.07 27.90 14.21
N THR A 33 -7.95 27.70 15.17
CA THR A 33 -7.59 27.16 16.48
C THR A 33 -7.14 25.68 16.37
N ILE A 34 -6.39 25.22 17.34
CA ILE A 34 -6.02 23.78 17.44
C ILE A 34 -7.26 22.87 17.41
N LYS A 35 -8.34 23.30 18.09
CA LYS A 35 -9.59 22.53 18.11
C LYS A 35 -10.19 22.38 16.70
N GLN A 36 -10.16 23.44 15.90
CA GLN A 36 -10.64 23.38 14.50
C GLN A 36 -9.77 22.47 13.66
N TRP A 37 -8.43 22.58 13.76
CA TRP A 37 -7.52 21.66 13.06
C TRP A 37 -7.78 20.20 13.43
N LEU A 38 -7.97 19.88 14.71
CA LEU A 38 -8.29 18.52 15.15
C LEU A 38 -9.65 18.03 14.62
N THR A 39 -10.64 18.94 14.55
CA THR A 39 -11.95 18.63 13.96
C THR A 39 -11.81 18.27 12.47
N TYR A 40 -11.03 19.05 11.72
CA TYR A 40 -10.78 18.78 10.30
C TYR A 40 -10.03 17.45 10.11
N ALA A 41 -9.00 17.19 10.91
CA ALA A 41 -8.24 15.94 10.87
C ALA A 41 -9.06 14.70 11.24
N SER A 42 -10.17 14.88 11.96
CA SER A 42 -11.08 13.79 12.34
C SER A 42 -12.15 13.48 11.29
N ASN A 43 -12.11 14.11 10.11
CA ASN A 43 -13.07 13.87 9.05
C ASN A 43 -12.89 12.47 8.43
N PRO A 44 -13.85 11.54 8.60
CA PRO A 44 -13.72 10.17 8.11
C PRO A 44 -13.76 10.05 6.58
N ALA A 45 -14.12 11.10 5.86
CA ALA A 45 -14.12 11.12 4.41
C ALA A 45 -12.73 11.39 3.81
N PHE A 46 -11.77 11.82 4.64
CA PHE A 46 -10.40 12.10 4.20
C PHE A 46 -9.60 10.79 4.16
N ILE A 47 -8.93 10.54 3.03
CA ILE A 47 -8.19 9.31 2.75
C ILE A 47 -6.70 9.48 3.03
N TYR A 48 -6.15 10.67 2.72
CA TYR A 48 -4.71 10.93 2.77
C TYR A 48 -4.30 11.79 3.99
N ASN A 49 -4.99 11.61 5.12
CA ASN A 49 -4.65 12.21 6.42
C ASN A 49 -4.39 13.73 6.36
N ASP A 50 -3.18 14.15 6.76
CA ASP A 50 -2.73 15.55 6.78
C ASP A 50 -2.75 16.19 5.40
N GLN A 51 -2.45 15.46 4.34
CA GLN A 51 -2.49 15.97 2.97
C GLN A 51 -3.88 16.45 2.58
N ASP A 52 -4.92 15.70 2.91
CA ASP A 52 -6.30 16.09 2.61
C ASP A 52 -6.75 17.28 3.45
N VAL A 53 -6.37 17.29 4.73
CA VAL A 53 -6.66 18.42 5.63
C VAL A 53 -6.06 19.72 5.08
N LEU A 54 -4.79 19.70 4.70
CA LEU A 54 -4.10 20.87 4.18
C LEU A 54 -4.67 21.32 2.83
N ASN A 55 -4.93 20.39 1.92
CA ASN A 55 -5.51 20.70 0.62
C ASN A 55 -6.92 21.29 0.74
N ALA A 56 -7.75 20.77 1.65
CA ALA A 56 -9.12 21.28 1.85
C ALA A 56 -9.15 22.66 2.52
N HIS A 57 -8.16 23.00 3.35
CA HIS A 57 -8.21 24.19 4.21
C HIS A 57 -7.15 25.25 3.92
N CYS A 58 -6.19 24.98 3.04
CA CYS A 58 -5.16 25.93 2.63
C CYS A 58 -5.19 26.25 1.12
N GLU A 59 -6.25 25.86 0.40
CA GLU A 59 -6.38 26.19 -1.03
C GLU A 59 -6.24 27.69 -1.28
N GLY A 60 -5.42 28.05 -2.27
CA GLY A 60 -5.12 29.44 -2.62
C GLY A 60 -4.06 30.13 -1.76
N GLU A 61 -3.53 29.45 -0.72
CA GLU A 61 -2.50 29.98 0.19
C GLU A 61 -1.23 29.13 0.16
N VAL A 62 -0.99 28.46 -0.95
CA VAL A 62 0.14 27.53 -1.15
C VAL A 62 1.12 28.10 -2.16
N LEU A 63 2.40 28.10 -1.81
CA LEU A 63 3.49 28.34 -2.74
C LEU A 63 4.12 26.98 -3.10
N TYR A 64 4.08 26.63 -4.38
CA TYR A 64 4.68 25.38 -4.86
C TYR A 64 6.19 25.54 -4.96
N LEU A 65 6.90 24.58 -4.36
CA LEU A 65 8.35 24.47 -4.50
C LEU A 65 8.71 23.91 -5.89
N PRO A 66 9.90 24.21 -6.42
CA PRO A 66 10.43 23.54 -7.60
C PRO A 66 10.49 22.01 -7.39
N TRP A 67 10.30 21.25 -8.47
CA TRP A 67 10.15 19.79 -8.45
C TRP A 67 11.30 19.04 -7.77
N GLU A 68 12.53 19.55 -7.83
CA GLU A 68 13.72 18.95 -7.22
C GLU A 68 13.65 18.85 -5.69
N TRP A 69 12.79 19.64 -5.04
CA TRP A 69 12.61 19.62 -3.58
C TRP A 69 11.68 18.50 -3.08
N ASN A 70 11.03 17.77 -3.98
CA ASN A 70 10.20 16.62 -3.63
C ASN A 70 10.13 15.62 -4.78
N VAL A 71 11.28 15.05 -5.17
CA VAL A 71 11.34 14.06 -6.23
C VAL A 71 10.81 12.74 -5.70
N VAL A 72 9.59 12.39 -6.07
CA VAL A 72 8.97 11.12 -5.69
C VAL A 72 9.56 10.00 -6.51
N HIS A 73 10.12 8.98 -5.85
CA HIS A 73 10.73 7.83 -6.53
C HIS A 73 9.69 7.01 -7.33
N ASP A 74 10.15 6.24 -8.30
CA ASP A 74 9.30 5.35 -9.11
C ASP A 74 8.89 4.10 -8.31
N CYS A 75 7.76 4.17 -7.64
CA CYS A 75 7.21 3.05 -6.88
C CYS A 75 6.20 2.27 -7.72
N GLY A 76 6.52 1.02 -8.04
CA GLY A 76 5.62 0.15 -8.82
C GLY A 76 5.40 0.63 -10.26
N GLY A 77 6.39 1.26 -10.86
CA GLY A 77 6.30 1.75 -12.24
C GLY A 77 5.41 2.97 -12.43
N ARG A 78 5.21 3.77 -11.35
CA ARG A 78 4.31 4.95 -11.42
C ARG A 78 4.74 5.99 -12.44
N VAL A 79 6.04 6.12 -12.72
CA VAL A 79 6.56 7.06 -13.73
C VAL A 79 6.01 6.71 -15.11
N GLY A 80 6.10 5.44 -15.50
CA GLY A 80 5.63 4.96 -16.80
C GLY A 80 4.11 4.75 -16.89
N ASN A 81 3.42 4.56 -15.76
CA ASN A 81 1.98 4.23 -15.75
C ASN A 81 1.08 5.40 -15.35
N LEU A 82 1.55 6.27 -14.47
CA LEU A 82 0.76 7.37 -13.93
C LEU A 82 1.30 8.72 -14.37
N PHE A 83 2.57 9.01 -14.12
CA PHE A 83 3.14 10.33 -14.38
C PHE A 83 3.23 10.65 -15.87
N VAL A 84 3.41 9.64 -16.72
CA VAL A 84 3.38 9.79 -18.18
C VAL A 84 2.04 10.35 -18.71
N GLN A 85 0.96 10.27 -17.91
CA GLN A 85 -0.35 10.82 -18.26
C GLN A 85 -0.49 12.32 -17.92
N ALA A 86 0.49 12.91 -17.26
CA ALA A 86 0.52 14.35 -17.00
C ALA A 86 0.71 15.15 -18.30
N PRO A 87 0.34 16.44 -18.33
CA PRO A 87 0.75 17.34 -19.42
C PRO A 87 2.26 17.28 -19.64
N ASN A 88 2.69 17.36 -20.90
CA ASN A 88 4.10 17.14 -21.30
C ASN A 88 5.08 18.04 -20.54
N ASP A 89 4.74 19.32 -20.37
CA ASP A 89 5.56 20.28 -19.63
C ASP A 89 5.76 19.90 -18.17
N ILE A 90 4.71 19.36 -17.53
CA ILE A 90 4.75 18.85 -16.16
C ILE A 90 5.59 17.57 -16.08
N TYR A 91 5.39 16.63 -17.01
CA TYR A 91 6.15 15.40 -17.08
C TYR A 91 7.64 15.68 -17.31
N ASP A 92 7.98 16.55 -18.26
CA ASP A 92 9.35 16.91 -18.59
C ASP A 92 10.05 17.63 -17.43
N ALA A 93 9.35 18.55 -16.75
CA ALA A 93 9.87 19.21 -15.55
C ALA A 93 10.17 18.22 -14.43
N TYR A 94 9.28 17.27 -14.19
CA TYR A 94 9.49 16.18 -13.22
C TYR A 94 10.68 15.30 -13.64
N MET A 95 10.77 14.85 -14.90
CA MET A 95 11.87 14.03 -15.38
C MET A 95 13.22 14.75 -15.28
N LYS A 96 13.25 16.06 -15.57
CA LYS A 96 14.43 16.90 -15.38
C LYS A 96 14.88 16.97 -13.92
N SER A 97 13.93 17.10 -12.99
CA SER A 97 14.22 17.16 -11.54
C SER A 97 14.85 15.87 -11.01
N ARG A 98 14.55 14.73 -11.62
CA ARG A 98 15.14 13.43 -11.26
C ARG A 98 16.67 13.36 -11.48
N ASN A 99 17.20 14.19 -12.37
CA ASN A 99 18.64 14.21 -12.67
C ASN A 99 19.44 14.95 -11.57
N ASN A 100 18.80 15.84 -10.80
CA ASN A 100 19.45 16.59 -9.73
C ASN A 100 18.48 16.80 -8.54
N PRO A 101 18.02 15.74 -7.88
CA PRO A 101 17.10 15.86 -6.77
C PRO A 101 17.76 16.50 -5.55
N GLN A 102 17.10 17.49 -4.94
CA GLN A 102 17.49 18.03 -3.64
C GLN A 102 16.93 17.16 -2.51
N ILE A 103 15.69 16.68 -2.65
CA ILE A 103 15.06 15.72 -1.74
C ILE A 103 14.46 14.59 -2.55
N ILE A 104 14.82 13.35 -2.22
CA ILE A 104 14.20 12.14 -2.78
C ILE A 104 13.16 11.64 -1.78
N HIS A 105 11.92 11.56 -2.24
CA HIS A 105 10.81 11.10 -1.43
C HIS A 105 10.41 9.67 -1.79
N TYR A 106 10.73 8.72 -0.93
CA TYR A 106 10.36 7.31 -1.09
C TYR A 106 8.90 7.07 -0.71
N ALA A 107 7.96 7.72 -1.42
CA ALA A 107 6.52 7.55 -1.20
C ALA A 107 6.01 6.22 -1.77
N GLY A 108 5.06 5.57 -1.10
CA GLY A 108 4.48 4.31 -1.53
C GLY A 108 5.02 3.09 -0.79
N PHE A 109 4.82 1.90 -1.33
CA PHE A 109 5.12 0.64 -0.64
C PHE A 109 6.57 0.17 -0.83
N GLN A 110 7.23 0.47 -1.97
CA GLN A 110 8.63 0.14 -2.18
C GLN A 110 9.53 1.09 -1.38
N LYS A 111 10.45 0.53 -0.63
CA LYS A 111 11.39 1.29 0.21
C LYS A 111 12.78 0.66 0.11
N PRO A 112 13.86 1.44 0.07
CA PRO A 112 15.22 0.88 -0.03
C PRO A 112 15.56 -0.17 1.03
N TRP A 113 14.94 -0.10 2.19
CA TRP A 113 15.16 -1.07 3.28
C TRP A 113 14.28 -2.33 3.20
N THR A 114 13.44 -2.46 2.18
CA THR A 114 12.64 -3.65 1.87
C THR A 114 12.85 -4.14 0.45
N ASP A 115 13.25 -3.24 -0.43
CA ASP A 115 13.53 -3.48 -1.85
C ASP A 115 14.81 -2.72 -2.22
N PRO A 116 15.99 -3.35 -2.10
CA PRO A 116 17.30 -2.70 -2.30
C PRO A 116 17.54 -2.26 -3.75
N ASP A 117 16.75 -2.77 -4.70
CA ASP A 117 16.85 -2.46 -6.13
C ASP A 117 15.82 -1.40 -6.57
N CYS A 118 15.04 -0.84 -5.62
CA CYS A 118 14.07 0.19 -5.97
C CYS A 118 14.75 1.48 -6.45
N ASP A 119 13.99 2.29 -7.13
CA ASP A 119 14.46 3.57 -7.69
C ASP A 119 15.15 4.45 -6.64
N PHE A 120 16.30 5.02 -6.98
CA PHE A 120 17.19 5.79 -6.08
C PHE A 120 17.73 5.04 -4.85
N ALA A 121 17.58 3.72 -4.74
CA ALA A 121 18.04 2.98 -3.56
C ALA A 121 19.53 3.17 -3.26
N SER A 122 20.38 3.27 -4.28
CA SER A 122 21.83 3.50 -4.12
C SER A 122 22.14 4.80 -3.36
N ILE A 123 21.37 5.85 -3.61
CA ILE A 123 21.51 7.13 -2.90
C ILE A 123 21.12 6.98 -1.43
N TYR A 124 19.99 6.31 -1.16
CA TYR A 124 19.59 6.02 0.22
C TYR A 124 20.69 5.25 0.98
N TRP A 125 21.22 4.19 0.37
CA TRP A 125 22.23 3.35 1.02
C TRP A 125 23.56 4.06 1.25
N ARG A 126 23.93 5.03 0.40
CA ARG A 126 25.10 5.88 0.64
C ARG A 126 24.98 6.65 1.96
N TYR A 127 23.82 7.28 2.24
CA TYR A 127 23.58 7.98 3.51
C TYR A 127 23.36 7.01 4.67
N ALA A 128 22.68 5.90 4.45
CA ALA A 128 22.40 4.92 5.51
C ALA A 128 23.68 4.36 6.14
N ARG A 129 24.76 4.20 5.37
CA ARG A 129 26.08 3.73 5.86
C ARG A 129 26.70 4.65 6.90
N GLU A 130 26.39 5.93 6.87
CA GLU A 130 26.91 6.93 7.79
C GLU A 130 26.09 7.02 9.09
N THR A 131 25.05 6.22 9.22
CA THR A 131 24.16 6.22 10.39
C THR A 131 24.46 5.06 11.33
N PRO A 132 24.22 5.20 12.65
CA PRO A 132 24.35 4.09 13.60
C PRO A 132 23.30 2.99 13.40
N PHE A 133 22.37 3.18 12.46
CA PHE A 133 21.31 2.22 12.18
C PHE A 133 21.60 1.30 11.00
N TYR A 134 22.75 1.42 10.34
CA TYR A 134 23.07 0.71 9.11
C TYR A 134 22.87 -0.81 9.20
N GLU A 135 23.46 -1.45 10.23
CA GLU A 135 23.28 -2.90 10.42
C GLU A 135 21.83 -3.30 10.65
N ARG A 136 21.08 -2.47 11.37
CA ARG A 136 19.65 -2.71 11.60
C ARG A 136 18.84 -2.62 10.30
N LEU A 137 19.22 -1.72 9.40
CA LEU A 137 18.62 -1.57 8.08
C LEU A 137 18.94 -2.78 7.19
N LEU A 138 20.21 -3.26 7.19
CA LEU A 138 20.59 -4.48 6.47
C LEU A 138 19.80 -5.70 6.94
N LYS A 139 19.59 -5.87 8.24
CA LYS A 139 18.74 -6.95 8.78
C LYS A 139 17.30 -6.87 8.28
N ARG A 140 16.76 -5.66 8.04
CA ARG A 140 15.43 -5.49 7.43
C ARG A 140 15.40 -5.94 5.97
N VAL A 141 16.42 -5.58 5.18
CA VAL A 141 16.54 -6.04 3.78
C VAL A 141 16.60 -7.56 3.74
N VAL A 142 17.50 -8.19 4.49
CA VAL A 142 17.63 -9.64 4.53
C VAL A 142 16.29 -10.30 4.89
N LYS A 143 15.55 -9.74 5.85
CA LYS A 143 14.23 -10.27 6.23
C LYS A 143 13.19 -10.09 5.12
N ALA A 144 13.23 -8.98 4.41
CA ALA A 144 12.26 -8.67 3.35
C ALA A 144 12.53 -9.46 2.06
N THR A 145 13.80 -9.70 1.74
CA THR A 145 14.24 -10.42 0.53
C THR A 145 14.44 -11.91 0.76
N ALA A 146 14.41 -12.38 2.02
CA ALA A 146 14.47 -13.80 2.31
C ALA A 146 13.34 -14.52 1.55
N PRO A 147 13.66 -15.60 0.81
CA PRO A 147 12.63 -16.38 0.17
C PRO A 147 11.60 -16.77 1.25
N SER A 148 10.34 -16.46 0.98
CA SER A 148 9.25 -16.97 1.81
C SER A 148 9.53 -18.46 1.96
N LYS A 149 9.70 -18.93 3.21
CA LYS A 149 9.84 -20.38 3.44
C LYS A 149 8.76 -21.02 2.58
N PRO A 150 9.12 -22.00 1.71
CA PRO A 150 8.08 -22.67 0.98
C PRO A 150 7.03 -23.01 2.05
N VAL A 151 5.81 -22.53 1.83
CA VAL A 151 4.69 -23.06 2.58
C VAL A 151 4.77 -24.53 2.22
N VAL A 152 5.48 -25.29 3.04
CA VAL A 152 5.25 -26.71 3.11
C VAL A 152 3.79 -26.70 3.55
N GLU A 153 2.88 -26.64 2.57
CA GLU A 153 1.58 -27.19 2.80
C GLU A 153 1.93 -28.49 3.48
N SER A 154 1.71 -28.54 4.76
CA SER A 154 1.73 -29.81 5.46
C SER A 154 0.69 -30.58 4.67
N VAL A 155 1.19 -31.34 3.68
CA VAL A 155 0.40 -32.38 3.05
C VAL A 155 0.05 -33.18 4.25
N LYS A 156 -1.12 -32.88 4.82
CA LYS A 156 -1.68 -33.69 5.89
C LYS A 156 -1.60 -35.05 5.29
N PRO A 157 -0.76 -35.96 5.88
CA PRO A 157 -0.59 -37.27 5.30
C PRO A 157 -2.01 -37.75 5.03
N PRO A 158 -2.30 -38.30 3.84
CA PRO A 158 -3.66 -38.69 3.49
C PRO A 158 -4.16 -39.40 4.74
N ARG A 159 -5.17 -38.76 5.39
CA ARG A 159 -5.66 -39.25 6.70
C ARG A 159 -5.76 -40.73 6.53
N ALA A 160 -4.86 -41.47 7.21
CA ALA A 160 -4.90 -42.92 7.21
C ALA A 160 -6.37 -43.21 7.41
N ILE A 161 -6.95 -43.98 6.49
CA ILE A 161 -8.37 -44.26 6.49
C ILE A 161 -8.59 -45.04 7.77
N GLY A 162 -8.68 -44.29 8.88
CA GLY A 162 -8.82 -44.88 10.22
C GLY A 162 -10.14 -45.63 10.23
N GLU A 163 -10.07 -46.90 10.53
CA GLU A 163 -11.19 -47.80 10.67
C GLU A 163 -12.18 -47.36 11.78
N ASP A 164 -11.84 -46.35 12.58
CA ASP A 164 -12.59 -45.91 13.77
C ASP A 164 -13.42 -44.64 13.63
N ASN A 165 -13.98 -44.36 12.46
CA ASN A 165 -14.96 -43.31 12.34
C ASN A 165 -16.35 -43.88 12.66
N ALA A 166 -16.95 -43.47 13.81
CA ALA A 166 -18.28 -43.95 14.24
C ALA A 166 -19.34 -43.80 13.15
N ILE A 167 -19.23 -42.77 12.31
CA ILE A 167 -20.08 -42.55 11.15
C ILE A 167 -19.90 -43.66 10.10
N ARG A 168 -18.70 -44.16 9.90
CA ARG A 168 -18.44 -45.25 8.95
C ARG A 168 -18.99 -46.57 9.42
N ARG A 169 -18.92 -46.86 10.73
CA ARG A 169 -19.51 -48.09 11.33
C ARG A 169 -21.00 -48.17 11.04
N ILE A 170 -21.69 -47.03 10.92
CA ILE A 170 -23.13 -47.00 10.61
C ILE A 170 -23.39 -46.98 9.10
N ILE A 171 -22.58 -46.27 8.33
CA ILE A 171 -22.84 -46.04 6.90
C ILE A 171 -22.29 -47.20 6.03
N ASP A 172 -21.17 -47.78 6.36
CA ASP A 172 -20.53 -48.79 5.49
C ASP A 172 -21.35 -50.08 5.32
N PRO A 173 -22.09 -50.58 6.32
CA PRO A 173 -23.02 -51.71 6.12
C PRO A 173 -24.20 -51.35 5.19
N ILE A 174 -24.66 -50.08 5.22
CA ILE A 174 -25.83 -49.65 4.42
C ILE A 174 -25.43 -49.18 3.03
N MET A 175 -24.23 -48.55 2.93
CA MET A 175 -23.66 -48.01 1.70
C MET A 175 -22.19 -48.39 1.55
N PRO A 176 -21.86 -49.64 1.13
CA PRO A 176 -20.50 -50.10 0.99
C PRO A 176 -19.62 -49.15 0.13
N ILE A 177 -18.33 -49.10 0.44
CA ILE A 177 -17.35 -48.33 -0.35
C ILE A 177 -17.36 -48.86 -1.77
N GLY A 178 -17.56 -47.97 -2.78
CA GLY A 178 -17.67 -48.31 -4.20
C GLY A 178 -19.10 -48.59 -4.69
N SER A 179 -20.13 -48.64 -3.81
CA SER A 179 -21.52 -48.86 -4.24
C SER A 179 -22.11 -47.67 -4.95
N ARG A 180 -23.01 -47.91 -5.91
CA ARG A 180 -23.77 -46.84 -6.63
C ARG A 180 -24.54 -45.96 -5.66
N ARG A 181 -25.07 -46.51 -4.55
CA ARG A 181 -25.77 -45.75 -3.50
C ARG A 181 -24.89 -44.69 -2.85
N ARG A 182 -23.64 -45.04 -2.55
CA ARG A 182 -22.65 -44.14 -1.98
C ARG A 182 -22.21 -43.05 -2.96
N ALA A 183 -22.12 -43.34 -4.24
CA ALA A 183 -21.78 -42.40 -5.27
C ALA A 183 -22.91 -41.33 -5.44
N VAL A 184 -24.16 -41.77 -5.41
CA VAL A 184 -25.33 -40.85 -5.45
C VAL A 184 -25.41 -39.97 -4.22
N ALA A 185 -25.23 -40.50 -3.01
CA ALA A 185 -25.22 -39.74 -1.77
C ALA A 185 -24.11 -38.67 -1.77
N LYS A 186 -22.91 -38.98 -2.30
CA LYS A 186 -21.81 -38.01 -2.45
C LYS A 186 -22.13 -36.92 -3.47
N ALA A 187 -22.81 -37.26 -4.56
CA ALA A 187 -23.23 -36.30 -5.59
C ALA A 187 -24.25 -35.29 -5.03
N ILE A 188 -25.24 -35.79 -4.31
CA ILE A 188 -26.25 -34.96 -3.60
C ILE A 188 -25.58 -34.04 -2.60
N GLY A 189 -24.68 -34.55 -1.75
CA GLY A 189 -23.98 -33.75 -0.74
C GLY A 189 -23.06 -32.68 -1.34
N ARG A 190 -22.55 -32.86 -2.56
CA ARG A 190 -21.81 -31.81 -3.30
C ARG A 190 -22.75 -30.75 -3.88
N ALA A 191 -23.88 -31.16 -4.41
CA ALA A 191 -24.89 -30.24 -5.00
C ALA A 191 -25.51 -29.32 -3.92
N VAL A 192 -25.66 -29.79 -2.69
CA VAL A 192 -26.17 -28.99 -1.57
C VAL A 192 -25.12 -28.01 -1.06
N ARG A 193 -23.82 -28.38 -0.99
CA ARG A 193 -22.74 -27.47 -0.55
C ARG A 193 -22.29 -26.47 -1.60
N GLY A 194 -22.60 -26.64 -2.86
CA GLY A 194 -22.29 -25.69 -3.96
C GLY A 194 -23.36 -24.64 -4.18
N ARG A 195 -24.34 -24.52 -3.28
CA ARG A 195 -25.42 -23.51 -3.31
C ARG A 195 -25.35 -22.49 -2.16
N GLU A 196 -24.28 -22.51 -1.37
CA GLU A 196 -23.89 -21.45 -0.45
C GLU A 196 -22.67 -20.71 -1.04
#